data_e8a3edb27a7d9a488f669976a046a9a6
#
_entry.id   e8a3edb27a7d9a488f669976a046a9a6
#
_cell.length_a   1.000
_cell.length_b   1.000
_cell.length_c   1.000
_cell.angle_alpha   90.00
_cell.angle_beta   90.00
_cell.angle_gamma   90.00
#
_symmetry.space_group_name_H-M   'P 1'
#
loop_
_entity.id
_entity.type
_entity.pdbx_description
1 polymer ?
#
loop_
_entity_poly.entity_id
_entity_poly.type
_entity_poly.pdbx_seq_one_letter_code
_entity_poly.pdbx_strand_id
1 'polypeptide(L)'
;MIDESPYRLQLWLYPLLLLTLCGSVQGDDMHLRDTFTGKPQERWRFVTDQVMGGVSTGNLRFEALQRQNFARMTGNVSTKNNGGFIQFRRQMTAVSGSNGVEIRVRGNGEKYFVHLRTSGTVLPWQYYQASFDTTDEWKTIRIPFRNFVGSSDWLSENVSPPSIRSLGIVAYGRDHQADIAVSMAGFF
;
A
#
# COMPACT_ATOMS: atom_id res chain seq x y z
N MET A 1 56.85 -36.93 -60.92
CA MET A 1 55.80 -35.97 -61.30
C MET A 1 54.84 -35.92 -60.11
N ILE A 2 55.09 -34.96 -59.26
CA ILE A 2 54.45 -34.86 -57.90
C ILE A 2 53.47 -33.72 -58.03
N ASP A 3 52.15 -34.05 -57.82
CA ASP A 3 51.10 -33.07 -57.84
C ASP A 3 50.81 -32.64 -56.38
N GLU A 4 51.11 -31.37 -56.09
CA GLU A 4 50.85 -30.73 -54.79
C GLU A 4 49.50 -30.01 -54.85
N SER A 5 48.54 -30.51 -54.09
CA SER A 5 47.28 -29.82 -53.88
C SER A 5 47.32 -29.04 -52.57
N PRO A 6 47.07 -27.74 -52.57
CA PRO A 6 47.00 -26.92 -51.29
C PRO A 6 45.58 -26.95 -50.73
N TYR A 7 45.43 -27.55 -49.56
CA TYR A 7 44.24 -27.41 -48.75
C TYR A 7 44.08 -25.99 -48.23
N ARG A 8 43.09 -25.24 -48.72
CA ARG A 8 42.66 -23.95 -48.13
C ARG A 8 41.82 -24.22 -46.90
N LEU A 9 42.38 -23.88 -45.75
CA LEU A 9 41.62 -23.80 -44.47
C LEU A 9 40.68 -22.60 -44.54
N GLN A 10 39.37 -22.85 -44.65
CA GLN A 10 38.35 -21.82 -44.50
C GLN A 10 37.98 -21.70 -43.02
N LEU A 11 38.49 -20.64 -42.37
CA LEU A 11 38.11 -20.22 -41.04
C LEU A 11 36.68 -19.63 -41.08
N TRP A 12 35.72 -20.36 -40.56
CA TRP A 12 34.37 -19.86 -40.30
C TRP A 12 34.39 -19.04 -39.00
N LEU A 13 34.39 -17.72 -39.14
CA LEU A 13 34.13 -16.80 -38.03
C LEU A 13 32.65 -16.89 -37.70
N TYR A 14 32.31 -17.56 -36.61
CA TYR A 14 30.99 -17.45 -35.98
C TYR A 14 30.90 -16.14 -35.21
N PRO A 15 29.91 -15.25 -35.49
CA PRO A 15 29.70 -14.09 -34.65
C PRO A 15 29.08 -14.58 -33.33
N LEU A 16 29.81 -14.36 -32.25
CA LEU A 16 29.33 -14.56 -30.88
C LEU A 16 28.20 -13.55 -30.59
N LEU A 17 26.94 -14.00 -30.71
CA LEU A 17 25.77 -13.22 -30.37
C LEU A 17 25.69 -13.12 -28.84
N LEU A 18 26.21 -12.02 -28.28
CA LEU A 18 26.00 -11.66 -26.87
C LEU A 18 24.52 -11.33 -26.66
N LEU A 19 23.72 -12.32 -26.22
CA LEU A 19 22.42 -12.05 -25.64
C LEU A 19 22.63 -11.38 -24.28
N THR A 20 22.52 -10.06 -24.25
CA THR A 20 22.32 -9.32 -23.01
C THR A 20 20.93 -9.69 -22.46
N LEU A 21 20.90 -10.61 -21.49
CA LEU A 21 19.72 -10.80 -20.64
C LEU A 21 19.51 -9.50 -19.86
N CYS A 22 18.59 -8.66 -20.35
CA CYS A 22 18.01 -7.60 -19.58
C CYS A 22 17.10 -8.27 -18.55
N GLY A 23 17.68 -8.64 -17.41
CA GLY A 23 16.94 -9.14 -16.25
C GLY A 23 16.04 -8.02 -15.76
N SER A 24 14.73 -8.12 -16.02
CA SER A 24 13.74 -7.25 -15.41
C SER A 24 13.77 -7.47 -13.90
N VAL A 25 14.26 -6.47 -13.16
CA VAL A 25 14.15 -6.37 -11.70
C VAL A 25 12.67 -6.17 -11.36
N GLN A 26 11.90 -7.24 -11.37
CA GLN A 26 10.47 -7.24 -11.00
C GLN A 26 10.23 -7.74 -9.57
N GLY A 27 11.30 -8.04 -8.82
CA GLY A 27 11.21 -8.66 -7.49
C GLY A 27 10.92 -7.71 -6.32
N ASP A 28 11.37 -6.46 -6.38
CA ASP A 28 11.30 -5.54 -5.22
C ASP A 28 9.99 -4.76 -5.09
N ASP A 29 9.28 -4.54 -6.18
CA ASP A 29 8.03 -3.77 -6.16
C ASP A 29 6.86 -4.50 -5.45
N MET A 30 6.88 -5.84 -5.41
CA MET A 30 5.80 -6.62 -4.77
C MET A 30 5.82 -6.55 -3.24
N HIS A 31 6.94 -6.22 -2.61
CA HIS A 31 7.03 -6.06 -1.15
C HIS A 31 6.54 -4.70 -0.66
N LEU A 32 6.60 -3.68 -1.53
CA LEU A 32 6.21 -2.30 -1.20
C LEU A 32 4.72 -2.02 -1.41
N ARG A 33 4.02 -2.81 -2.22
CA ARG A 33 2.60 -2.62 -2.57
C ARG A 33 1.81 -3.91 -2.40
N ASP A 34 0.61 -3.80 -1.85
CA ASP A 34 -0.36 -4.89 -1.75
C ASP A 34 -1.52 -4.63 -2.72
N THR A 35 -1.76 -5.55 -3.62
CA THR A 35 -2.86 -5.51 -4.60
C THR A 35 -4.02 -6.44 -4.22
N PHE A 36 -4.08 -6.88 -2.98
CA PHE A 36 -5.10 -7.75 -2.41
C PHE A 36 -5.26 -9.11 -3.11
N THR A 37 -4.19 -9.59 -3.74
CA THR A 37 -4.12 -10.94 -4.33
C THR A 37 -3.87 -12.00 -3.27
N GLY A 38 -4.10 -13.27 -3.60
CA GLY A 38 -3.92 -14.40 -2.70
C GLY A 38 -4.94 -14.38 -1.55
N LYS A 39 -4.45 -14.40 -0.32
CA LYS A 39 -5.27 -14.43 0.91
C LYS A 39 -5.15 -13.11 1.69
N PRO A 40 -5.74 -12.01 1.22
CA PRO A 40 -5.62 -10.71 1.87
C PRO A 40 -6.21 -10.69 3.29
N GLN A 41 -7.20 -11.51 3.60
CA GLN A 41 -7.81 -11.65 4.93
C GLN A 41 -6.81 -12.16 6.00
N GLU A 42 -5.73 -12.80 5.61
CA GLU A 42 -4.68 -13.21 6.54
C GLU A 42 -3.73 -12.04 6.90
N ARG A 43 -3.67 -11.02 6.05
CA ARG A 43 -2.75 -9.86 6.19
C ARG A 43 -3.44 -8.60 6.68
N TRP A 44 -4.68 -8.35 6.25
CA TRP A 44 -5.44 -7.16 6.59
C TRP A 44 -6.45 -7.46 7.69
N ARG A 45 -6.50 -6.59 8.70
CA ARG A 45 -7.41 -6.70 9.84
C ARG A 45 -8.34 -5.50 9.86
N PHE A 46 -9.64 -5.78 9.99
CA PHE A 46 -10.66 -4.76 10.26
C PHE A 46 -10.73 -4.48 11.75
N VAL A 47 -10.85 -3.20 12.12
CA VAL A 47 -10.94 -2.74 13.51
C VAL A 47 -11.89 -1.56 13.55
N THR A 48 -12.77 -1.52 14.55
CA THR A 48 -13.64 -0.37 14.86
C THR A 48 -13.29 0.22 16.23
N ASP A 49 -13.82 1.39 16.51
CA ASP A 49 -13.70 2.05 17.82
C ASP A 49 -14.36 1.29 18.98
N GLN A 50 -15.09 0.21 18.70
CA GLN A 50 -15.66 -0.68 19.74
C GLN A 50 -14.58 -1.28 20.65
N VAL A 51 -13.33 -1.40 20.17
CA VAL A 51 -12.18 -1.84 21.00
C VAL A 51 -11.87 -0.89 22.14
N MET A 52 -12.45 0.33 22.14
CA MET A 52 -12.28 1.35 23.17
C MET A 52 -13.62 1.94 23.64
N GLY A 53 -14.73 1.21 23.41
CA GLY A 53 -16.08 1.58 23.89
C GLY A 53 -16.90 2.44 22.93
N GLY A 54 -16.40 2.74 21.73
CA GLY A 54 -17.17 3.40 20.68
C GLY A 54 -18.29 2.54 20.10
N VAL A 55 -19.08 3.12 19.23
CA VAL A 55 -20.29 2.47 18.68
C VAL A 55 -20.31 2.39 17.14
N SER A 56 -19.20 2.74 16.50
CA SER A 56 -19.08 2.61 15.05
C SER A 56 -19.20 1.15 14.61
N THR A 57 -19.89 0.92 13.49
CA THR A 57 -20.12 -0.42 12.93
C THR A 57 -19.67 -0.48 11.49
N GLY A 58 -19.31 -1.66 11.02
CA GLY A 58 -18.92 -1.86 9.63
C GLY A 58 -18.37 -3.23 9.35
N ASN A 59 -17.91 -3.41 8.14
CA ASN A 59 -17.24 -4.62 7.71
C ASN A 59 -16.17 -4.35 6.66
N LEU A 60 -15.32 -5.34 6.44
CA LEU A 60 -14.32 -5.40 5.38
C LEU A 60 -14.58 -6.64 4.53
N ARG A 61 -14.70 -6.46 3.22
CA ARG A 61 -14.80 -7.55 2.25
C ARG A 61 -13.66 -7.47 1.26
N PHE A 62 -13.20 -8.63 0.81
CA PHE A 62 -12.25 -8.73 -0.30
C PHE A 62 -12.98 -9.23 -1.51
N GLU A 63 -12.95 -8.46 -2.57
CA GLU A 63 -13.75 -8.67 -3.77
C GLU A 63 -12.84 -8.64 -5.01
N ALA A 64 -13.33 -9.24 -6.11
CA ALA A 64 -12.68 -9.19 -7.40
C ALA A 64 -13.70 -8.78 -8.47
N LEU A 65 -13.35 -7.79 -9.28
CA LEU A 65 -14.14 -7.34 -10.41
C LEU A 65 -13.23 -7.14 -11.62
N GLN A 66 -13.55 -7.75 -12.77
CA GLN A 66 -12.81 -7.61 -14.02
C GLN A 66 -11.28 -7.82 -13.85
N ARG A 67 -10.88 -8.86 -13.11
CA ARG A 67 -9.48 -9.18 -12.76
C ARG A 67 -8.77 -8.19 -11.82
N GLN A 68 -9.49 -7.24 -11.25
CA GLN A 68 -8.96 -6.36 -10.23
C GLN A 68 -9.46 -6.80 -8.86
N ASN A 69 -8.53 -7.16 -7.96
CA ASN A 69 -8.85 -7.41 -6.56
C ASN A 69 -8.89 -6.11 -5.78
N PHE A 70 -9.74 -6.02 -4.77
CA PHE A 70 -9.82 -4.88 -3.88
C PHE A 70 -10.40 -5.24 -2.53
N ALA A 71 -10.05 -4.44 -1.53
CA ALA A 71 -10.70 -4.42 -0.22
C ALA A 71 -11.79 -3.36 -0.23
N ARG A 72 -13.02 -3.71 0.18
CA ARG A 72 -14.12 -2.75 0.36
C ARG A 72 -14.49 -2.68 1.83
N MET A 73 -14.37 -1.49 2.40
CA MET A 73 -14.79 -1.16 3.75
C MET A 73 -16.07 -0.34 3.70
N THR A 74 -17.11 -0.82 4.39
CA THR A 74 -18.38 -0.12 4.53
C THR A 74 -18.79 -0.06 5.99
N GLY A 75 -19.52 1.00 6.39
CA GLY A 75 -20.05 1.08 7.75
C GLY A 75 -20.52 2.47 8.16
N ASN A 76 -20.97 2.54 9.40
CA ASN A 76 -21.36 3.77 10.08
C ASN A 76 -20.28 4.19 11.06
N VAL A 77 -19.67 5.34 10.82
CA VAL A 77 -18.80 5.98 11.80
C VAL A 77 -19.65 6.85 12.74
N SER A 78 -19.44 6.71 14.02
CA SER A 78 -20.13 7.50 15.05
C SER A 78 -19.14 7.99 16.09
N THR A 79 -19.19 9.27 16.40
CA THR A 79 -18.35 9.92 17.42
C THR A 79 -18.86 9.75 18.85
N LYS A 80 -19.98 9.06 19.03
CA LYS A 80 -20.53 8.74 20.36
C LYS A 80 -19.51 7.92 21.16
N ASN A 81 -19.55 8.10 22.48
CA ASN A 81 -18.69 7.42 23.45
C ASN A 81 -17.19 7.65 23.20
N ASN A 82 -16.81 8.83 22.70
CA ASN A 82 -15.43 9.14 22.31
C ASN A 82 -14.85 8.19 21.24
N GLY A 83 -15.72 7.57 20.46
CA GLY A 83 -15.36 6.77 19.29
C GLY A 83 -15.07 7.62 18.06
N GLY A 84 -15.34 7.10 16.89
CA GLY A 84 -15.29 7.85 15.63
C GLY A 84 -14.38 7.27 14.58
N PHE A 85 -14.21 5.93 14.54
CA PHE A 85 -13.49 5.33 13.44
C PHE A 85 -13.91 3.89 13.10
N ILE A 86 -13.76 3.57 11.84
CA ILE A 86 -13.57 2.21 11.33
C ILE A 86 -12.33 2.18 10.45
N GLN A 87 -11.57 1.10 10.48
CA GLN A 87 -10.34 1.00 9.70
C GLN A 87 -10.03 -0.44 9.29
N PHE A 88 -9.26 -0.58 8.24
CA PHE A 88 -8.53 -1.82 7.99
C PHE A 88 -7.04 -1.51 7.83
N ARG A 89 -6.22 -2.39 8.42
CA ARG A 89 -4.77 -2.19 8.50
C ARG A 89 -4.00 -3.49 8.35
N ARG A 90 -2.75 -3.38 7.90
CA ARG A 90 -1.79 -4.47 7.90
C ARG A 90 -0.43 -4.03 8.42
N GLN A 91 0.35 -4.99 8.88
CA GLN A 91 1.78 -4.77 9.11
C GLN A 91 2.48 -4.63 7.76
N MET A 92 3.22 -3.56 7.59
CA MET A 92 3.91 -3.21 6.37
C MET A 92 5.05 -2.25 6.69
N THR A 93 6.22 -2.52 6.13
CA THR A 93 7.42 -1.69 6.33
C THR A 93 7.80 -1.02 5.02
N ALA A 94 8.10 0.27 5.07
CA ALA A 94 8.70 0.98 3.95
C ALA A 94 10.21 0.77 3.94
N VAL A 95 10.80 0.76 2.76
CA VAL A 95 12.26 0.69 2.61
C VAL A 95 12.86 2.09 2.64
N SER A 96 14.16 2.16 2.93
CA SER A 96 14.94 3.40 2.77
C SER A 96 14.81 3.90 1.33
N GLY A 97 14.51 5.19 1.15
CA GLY A 97 14.28 5.76 -0.17
C GLY A 97 12.80 5.86 -0.59
N SER A 98 11.89 5.21 0.14
CA SER A 98 10.46 5.49 -0.05
C SER A 98 10.14 6.95 0.30
N ASN A 99 9.28 7.59 -0.51
CA ASN A 99 8.95 9.01 -0.40
C ASN A 99 7.54 9.27 0.16
N GLY A 100 6.68 8.24 0.17
CA GLY A 100 5.29 8.37 0.60
C GLY A 100 4.48 7.11 0.46
N VAL A 101 3.18 7.26 0.68
CA VAL A 101 2.17 6.22 0.50
C VAL A 101 1.48 6.38 -0.84
N GLU A 102 1.35 5.29 -1.58
CA GLU A 102 0.56 5.21 -2.81
C GLU A 102 -0.63 4.28 -2.59
N ILE A 103 -1.82 4.75 -2.92
CA ILE A 103 -3.06 3.99 -2.84
C ILE A 103 -3.85 4.14 -4.13
N ARG A 104 -4.56 3.09 -4.55
CA ARG A 104 -5.54 3.17 -5.63
C ARG A 104 -6.93 2.91 -5.06
N VAL A 105 -7.78 3.94 -5.09
CA VAL A 105 -9.04 3.98 -4.35
C VAL A 105 -10.20 4.50 -5.21
N ARG A 106 -11.41 4.14 -4.81
CA ARG A 106 -12.66 4.81 -5.12
C ARG A 106 -13.55 4.81 -3.88
N GLY A 107 -14.50 5.73 -3.77
CA GLY A 107 -15.40 5.79 -2.63
C GLY A 107 -16.62 6.66 -2.89
N ASN A 108 -17.36 6.94 -1.85
CA ASN A 108 -18.64 7.64 -1.87
C ASN A 108 -18.56 9.17 -1.79
N GLY A 109 -17.41 9.77 -2.14
CA GLY A 109 -17.19 11.22 -2.06
C GLY A 109 -16.74 11.71 -0.68
N GLU A 110 -16.66 10.82 0.30
CA GLU A 110 -16.22 11.13 1.64
C GLU A 110 -14.69 11.26 1.75
N LYS A 111 -14.25 12.00 2.77
CA LYS A 111 -12.85 12.12 3.14
C LYS A 111 -12.43 10.94 4.01
N TYR A 112 -11.31 10.32 3.67
CA TYR A 112 -10.68 9.23 4.39
C TYR A 112 -9.26 9.60 4.80
N PHE A 113 -8.62 8.71 5.57
CA PHE A 113 -7.27 8.94 6.07
C PHE A 113 -6.40 7.71 5.85
N VAL A 114 -5.12 7.96 5.66
CA VAL A 114 -4.08 6.94 5.85
C VAL A 114 -3.50 7.13 7.24
N HIS A 115 -3.47 6.06 8.02
CA HIS A 115 -2.74 6.02 9.29
C HIS A 115 -1.47 5.19 9.14
N LEU A 116 -0.36 5.74 9.60
CA LEU A 116 0.91 5.02 9.71
C LEU A 116 1.27 4.87 11.18
N ARG A 117 1.69 3.67 11.56
CA ARG A 117 2.35 3.44 12.84
C ARG A 117 3.82 3.11 12.59
N THR A 118 4.67 3.64 13.45
CA THR A 118 6.12 3.49 13.39
C THR A 118 6.62 2.76 14.64
N SER A 119 7.90 2.42 14.69
CA SER A 119 8.53 1.93 15.92
C SER A 119 8.48 2.94 17.07
N GLY A 120 8.28 4.24 16.78
CA GLY A 120 8.12 5.29 17.79
C GLY A 120 6.69 5.48 18.28
N THR A 121 5.67 4.85 17.65
CA THR A 121 4.28 4.92 18.11
C THR A 121 4.00 3.81 19.12
N VAL A 122 4.31 4.06 20.38
CA VAL A 122 4.23 3.06 21.46
C VAL A 122 2.80 2.89 21.95
N LEU A 123 2.07 3.99 22.11
CA LEU A 123 0.71 3.98 22.65
C LEU A 123 -0.34 3.68 21.55
N PRO A 124 -1.46 3.03 21.90
CA PRO A 124 -2.48 2.64 20.90
C PRO A 124 -3.05 3.78 20.08
N TRP A 125 -3.15 4.99 20.64
CA TRP A 125 -3.68 6.19 19.99
C TRP A 125 -2.63 7.03 19.25
N GLN A 126 -1.37 6.61 19.27
CA GLN A 126 -0.30 7.25 18.52
C GLN A 126 -0.25 6.74 17.09
N TYR A 127 -0.29 7.62 16.13
CA TYR A 127 -0.18 7.37 14.70
C TYR A 127 0.21 8.66 13.97
N TYR A 128 0.62 8.53 12.74
CA TYR A 128 0.71 9.63 11.78
C TYR A 128 -0.44 9.52 10.80
N GLN A 129 -1.07 10.64 10.46
CA GLN A 129 -2.21 10.64 9.55
C GLN A 129 -2.03 11.64 8.40
N ALA A 130 -2.59 11.28 7.26
CA ALA A 130 -2.81 12.19 6.15
C ALA A 130 -4.18 11.91 5.54
N SER A 131 -4.92 12.94 5.18
CA SER A 131 -6.25 12.81 4.59
C SER A 131 -6.17 12.73 3.06
N PHE A 132 -7.20 12.12 2.47
CA PHE A 132 -7.45 12.11 1.04
C PHE A 132 -8.96 12.09 0.76
N ASP A 133 -9.34 12.66 -0.38
CA ASP A 133 -10.74 12.67 -0.83
C ASP A 133 -10.96 11.54 -1.84
N THR A 134 -12.18 11.00 -1.85
CA THR A 134 -12.58 9.95 -2.78
C THR A 134 -13.63 10.42 -3.77
N THR A 135 -13.77 9.70 -4.86
CA THR A 135 -14.88 9.79 -5.81
C THR A 135 -15.32 8.38 -6.18
N ASP A 136 -16.40 8.22 -6.91
CA ASP A 136 -16.88 6.93 -7.42
C ASP A 136 -15.97 6.31 -8.50
N GLU A 137 -15.00 7.08 -9.01
CA GLU A 137 -14.01 6.62 -9.97
C GLU A 137 -12.73 6.15 -9.28
N TRP A 138 -12.06 5.15 -9.88
CA TRP A 138 -10.76 4.69 -9.43
C TRP A 138 -9.66 5.74 -9.69
N LYS A 139 -9.02 6.20 -8.61
CA LYS A 139 -7.89 7.14 -8.65
C LYS A 139 -6.68 6.57 -7.92
N THR A 140 -5.50 6.82 -8.47
CA THR A 140 -4.23 6.60 -7.75
C THR A 140 -3.85 7.89 -7.04
N ILE A 141 -3.66 7.80 -5.73
CA ILE A 141 -3.31 8.93 -4.87
C ILE A 141 -1.92 8.65 -4.28
N ARG A 142 -1.02 9.62 -4.40
CA ARG A 142 0.29 9.63 -3.78
C ARG A 142 0.34 10.66 -2.68
N ILE A 143 0.66 10.23 -1.46
CA ILE A 143 0.73 11.07 -0.28
C ILE A 143 2.18 11.06 0.23
N PRO A 144 2.97 12.12 0.00
CA PRO A 144 4.33 12.22 0.50
C PRO A 144 4.38 12.14 2.04
N PHE A 145 5.43 11.56 2.61
CA PHE A 145 5.56 11.45 4.06
C PHE A 145 5.53 12.78 4.79
N ARG A 146 5.99 13.87 4.17
CA ARG A 146 5.91 15.23 4.73
C ARG A 146 4.49 15.75 4.96
N ASN A 147 3.48 15.11 4.37
CA ASN A 147 2.07 15.47 4.53
C ASN A 147 1.41 14.74 5.71
N PHE A 148 2.14 13.83 6.36
CA PHE A 148 1.64 13.12 7.53
C PHE A 148 1.91 13.90 8.80
N VAL A 149 0.86 14.10 9.61
CA VAL A 149 0.91 14.79 10.90
C VAL A 149 0.78 13.76 12.02
N GLY A 150 1.62 13.88 13.04
CA GLY A 150 1.54 13.05 14.23
C GLY A 150 0.28 13.37 15.06
N SER A 151 -0.33 12.34 15.64
CA SER A 151 -1.50 12.46 16.54
C SER A 151 -1.13 12.98 17.93
N SER A 152 0.13 13.20 18.21
CA SER A 152 0.66 13.63 19.50
C SER A 152 1.98 14.38 19.31
N ASP A 153 2.20 15.42 20.10
CA ASP A 153 3.43 16.22 20.12
C ASP A 153 4.68 15.43 20.55
N TRP A 154 4.50 14.25 21.08
CA TRP A 154 5.58 13.34 21.49
C TRP A 154 6.15 12.53 20.33
N LEU A 155 5.51 12.58 19.17
CA LEU A 155 5.99 11.93 17.96
C LEU A 155 6.96 12.84 17.22
N SER A 156 7.93 12.23 16.53
CA SER A 156 8.81 12.98 15.64
C SER A 156 8.01 13.74 14.60
N GLU A 157 8.40 14.95 14.26
CA GLU A 157 7.74 15.77 13.24
C GLU A 157 7.66 15.07 11.89
N ASN A 158 8.70 14.32 11.55
CA ASN A 158 8.81 13.65 10.26
C ASN A 158 8.73 12.13 10.39
N VAL A 159 7.99 11.50 9.47
CA VAL A 159 7.94 10.04 9.34
C VAL A 159 9.24 9.53 8.71
N SER A 160 9.95 8.68 9.44
CA SER A 160 11.11 7.96 8.89
C SER A 160 10.65 6.65 8.22
N PRO A 161 10.88 6.45 6.90
CA PRO A 161 10.38 5.29 6.18
C PRO A 161 10.73 3.94 6.82
N PRO A 162 11.99 3.67 7.22
CA PRO A 162 12.36 2.39 7.83
C PRO A 162 11.73 2.14 9.20
N SER A 163 11.20 3.19 9.85
CA SER A 163 10.51 3.05 11.14
C SER A 163 9.06 2.59 11.00
N ILE A 164 8.46 2.66 9.81
CA ILE A 164 7.05 2.30 9.58
C ILE A 164 6.85 0.82 9.87
N ARG A 165 5.77 0.48 10.58
CA ARG A 165 5.38 -0.86 10.98
C ARG A 165 4.00 -1.26 10.50
N SER A 166 3.11 -0.30 10.24
CA SER A 166 1.80 -0.60 9.67
C SER A 166 1.24 0.55 8.86
N LEU A 167 0.41 0.20 7.89
CA LEU A 167 -0.41 1.09 7.09
C LEU A 167 -1.88 0.73 7.30
N GLY A 168 -2.72 1.74 7.56
CA GLY A 168 -4.17 1.61 7.70
C GLY A 168 -4.92 2.61 6.83
N ILE A 169 -6.08 2.18 6.33
CA ILE A 169 -7.06 3.04 5.65
C ILE A 169 -8.22 3.23 6.62
N VAL A 170 -8.60 4.48 6.86
CA VAL A 170 -9.44 4.86 7.99
C VAL A 170 -10.54 5.82 7.56
N ALA A 171 -11.78 5.52 7.98
CA ALA A 171 -12.87 6.47 8.06
C ALA A 171 -12.90 7.02 9.49
N TYR A 172 -12.78 8.35 9.69
CA TYR A 172 -12.42 8.90 10.98
C TYR A 172 -13.02 10.29 11.25
N GLY A 173 -13.29 10.55 12.53
CA GLY A 173 -13.37 11.89 13.13
C GLY A 173 -14.69 12.61 12.99
N ARG A 174 -15.71 12.02 12.35
CA ARG A 174 -17.07 12.57 12.24
C ARG A 174 -18.09 11.46 12.02
N ASP A 175 -19.36 11.76 12.27
CA ASP A 175 -20.47 10.85 11.96
C ASP A 175 -20.69 10.85 10.43
N HIS A 176 -20.59 9.68 9.81
CA HIS A 176 -20.83 9.50 8.37
C HIS A 176 -20.96 8.03 7.97
N GLN A 177 -21.53 7.82 6.79
CA GLN A 177 -21.53 6.53 6.11
C GLN A 177 -20.22 6.37 5.35
N ALA A 178 -19.44 5.35 5.68
CA ALA A 178 -18.24 5.01 4.95
C ALA A 178 -18.53 3.95 3.88
N ASP A 179 -18.02 4.17 2.67
CA ASP A 179 -17.97 3.18 1.59
C ASP A 179 -16.74 3.49 0.72
N ILE A 180 -15.68 2.73 0.91
CA ILE A 180 -14.41 2.86 0.19
C ILE A 180 -13.91 1.52 -0.30
N ALA A 181 -13.47 1.48 -1.55
CA ALA A 181 -12.78 0.35 -2.14
C ALA A 181 -11.33 0.74 -2.45
N VAL A 182 -10.39 -0.14 -2.10
CA VAL A 182 -8.95 0.04 -2.29
C VAL A 182 -8.40 -1.15 -3.05
N SER A 183 -7.84 -0.93 -4.24
CA SER A 183 -7.27 -1.99 -5.09
C SER A 183 -5.75 -2.11 -5.00
N MET A 184 -5.10 -1.14 -4.40
CA MET A 184 -3.67 -1.16 -4.12
C MET A 184 -3.36 -0.24 -2.96
N ALA A 185 -2.49 -0.67 -2.06
CA ALA A 185 -1.96 0.14 -0.97
C ALA A 185 -0.50 -0.22 -0.70
N GLY A 186 0.36 0.79 -0.56
CA GLY A 186 1.79 0.59 -0.30
C GLY A 186 2.59 1.87 -0.32
N PHE A 187 3.86 1.75 -0.65
CA PHE A 187 4.82 2.84 -0.63
C PHE A 187 5.42 3.09 -2.03
N PHE A 188 5.85 4.32 -2.28
CA PHE A 188 6.56 4.71 -3.50
C PHE A 188 7.84 5.45 -3.19
#